data_2dd65ca9012836b809759af79fa260df
#
_entry.id   2dd65ca9012836b809759af79fa260df
#
_cell.length_a   1.000
_cell.length_b   1.000
_cell.length_c   1.000
_cell.angle_alpha   90.00
_cell.angle_beta   90.00
_cell.angle_gamma   90.00
#
_symmetry.space_group_name_H-M   'P 1'
#
loop_
_entity.id
_entity.type
_entity.pdbx_description
1 polymer ?
#
loop_
_entity_poly.entity_id
_entity_poly.type
_entity_poly.pdbx_seq_one_letter_code
_entity_poly.pdbx_strand_id
1 'polypeptide(L)'
;VAVTPSAQFSVTLRLELEAGRPGLAAEVATAISDQGASVSSMEVVEADHRRVVREVVVDATSVENEDEVVAAVGALDGVTVVSAEDRTFRLHHGGKIEMVPRAPLATREDLSVAYMPGVASVARRIAEDPEAAFDYTLKRNMVAVITNGTAVLGLGDIGAAAGMPVMEGKALLFKEFADVDSYAVCVDTHDAAELIAVCEAIAPAFGGINLEDIAAPVCFEVEDTLKERLDIPVFHDDQHGTAVVLLAALINACKITGQSMADLKVVVNGIGASGVACSKILMNAGVENIIGCDTRGAIYRGRTENMNFMKDWYAENTNPDGVRGDLSEAVRGADMFVGLSGPGTFSVEQLQSMAKDPIVFAMANPTPEIMPEVAAPYVRVMATGRSDYPNQINNVLAFPGLFRGALDVRARQISEGMKVAAAQAIADVITDDELHEDYIIPSCFNPEVAPAVAAATRRVAIEEGLARITPED
;
A
#
# COMPACT_ATOMS: atom_id res chain seq x y z
N VAL A 1 -23.87 -10.41 -9.70
CA VAL A 1 -23.78 -9.57 -8.50
C VAL A 1 -23.97 -8.16 -9.00
N ALA A 2 -24.91 -7.38 -8.43
CA ALA A 2 -25.04 -5.97 -8.78
C ALA A 2 -23.77 -5.24 -8.35
N VAL A 3 -23.09 -4.57 -9.30
CA VAL A 3 -21.92 -3.74 -8.98
C VAL A 3 -22.45 -2.54 -8.20
N THR A 4 -21.90 -2.29 -7.04
CA THR A 4 -22.29 -1.17 -6.17
C THR A 4 -21.55 0.09 -6.61
N PRO A 5 -22.20 1.28 -6.64
CA PRO A 5 -21.52 2.54 -6.87
C PRO A 5 -20.36 2.75 -5.90
N SER A 6 -19.23 3.25 -6.39
CA SER A 6 -17.99 3.37 -5.64
C SER A 6 -17.30 4.70 -5.93
N ALA A 7 -16.67 5.29 -4.92
CA ALA A 7 -15.86 6.49 -5.08
C ALA A 7 -14.65 6.30 -6.04
N GLN A 8 -14.34 5.07 -6.40
CA GLN A 8 -13.34 4.75 -7.44
C GLN A 8 -13.78 5.25 -8.82
N PHE A 9 -15.08 5.22 -9.09
CA PHE A 9 -15.71 5.71 -10.33
C PHE A 9 -16.57 6.90 -9.95
N SER A 10 -15.97 8.06 -9.74
CA SER A 10 -16.69 9.23 -9.21
C SER A 10 -16.50 10.43 -10.12
N VAL A 11 -17.60 10.95 -10.64
CA VAL A 11 -17.65 12.13 -11.49
C VAL A 11 -18.27 13.32 -10.75
N THR A 12 -17.64 14.49 -10.87
CA THR A 12 -18.21 15.76 -10.42
C THR A 12 -18.86 16.47 -11.59
N LEU A 13 -20.18 16.60 -11.52
CA LEU A 13 -20.97 17.32 -12.52
C LEU A 13 -21.17 18.75 -12.05
N ARG A 14 -20.80 19.73 -12.88
CA ARG A 14 -21.23 21.11 -12.72
C ARG A 14 -22.43 21.36 -13.61
N LEU A 15 -23.58 21.57 -12.98
CA LEU A 15 -24.87 21.67 -13.62
C LEU A 15 -25.42 23.07 -13.48
N GLU A 16 -25.90 23.65 -14.58
CA GLU A 16 -26.72 24.84 -14.59
C GLU A 16 -28.20 24.43 -14.71
N LEU A 17 -28.99 24.74 -13.68
CA LEU A 17 -30.42 24.42 -13.61
C LEU A 17 -31.24 25.70 -13.78
N GLU A 18 -32.34 25.62 -14.53
CA GLU A 18 -33.27 26.72 -14.70
C GLU A 18 -33.90 27.14 -13.37
N ALA A 19 -33.79 28.43 -13.01
CA ALA A 19 -34.39 28.94 -11.78
C ALA A 19 -35.94 28.95 -11.92
N GLY A 20 -36.62 28.67 -10.81
CA GLY A 20 -38.09 28.67 -10.78
C GLY A 20 -38.73 27.33 -11.15
N ARG A 21 -37.97 26.26 -11.37
CA ARG A 21 -38.46 24.87 -11.46
C ARG A 21 -38.16 24.09 -10.16
N PRO A 22 -39.08 24.18 -9.16
CA PRO A 22 -38.92 23.38 -7.93
C PRO A 22 -39.00 21.89 -8.31
N GLY A 23 -38.08 21.11 -7.90
CA GLY A 23 -38.04 19.67 -8.21
C GLY A 23 -36.98 19.26 -9.23
N LEU A 24 -36.42 20.21 -10.03
CA LEU A 24 -35.42 19.88 -11.04
C LEU A 24 -34.16 19.16 -10.43
N ALA A 25 -33.77 19.54 -9.21
CA ALA A 25 -32.73 18.84 -8.48
C ALA A 25 -33.10 17.37 -8.15
N ALA A 26 -34.38 17.10 -7.87
CA ALA A 26 -34.84 15.73 -7.66
C ALA A 26 -34.90 14.93 -8.97
N GLU A 27 -35.27 15.59 -10.09
CA GLU A 27 -35.18 14.96 -11.42
C GLU A 27 -33.77 14.57 -11.78
N VAL A 28 -32.76 15.43 -11.48
CA VAL A 28 -31.34 15.11 -11.64
C VAL A 28 -30.94 13.90 -10.81
N ALA A 29 -31.29 13.88 -9.51
CA ALA A 29 -30.97 12.75 -8.63
C ALA A 29 -31.65 11.44 -9.09
N THR A 30 -32.87 11.52 -9.62
CA THR A 30 -33.58 10.37 -10.17
C THR A 30 -32.88 9.86 -11.43
N ALA A 31 -32.53 10.76 -12.36
CA ALA A 31 -31.83 10.37 -13.59
C ALA A 31 -30.49 9.66 -13.30
N ILE A 32 -29.75 10.11 -12.29
CA ILE A 32 -28.52 9.45 -11.82
C ILE A 32 -28.83 8.06 -11.27
N SER A 33 -29.81 7.95 -10.39
CA SER A 33 -30.19 6.66 -9.76
C SER A 33 -30.72 5.64 -10.77
N ASP A 34 -31.43 6.10 -11.82
CA ASP A 34 -31.95 5.25 -12.90
C ASP A 34 -30.82 4.60 -13.72
N GLN A 35 -29.62 5.19 -13.72
CA GLN A 35 -28.42 4.60 -14.33
C GLN A 35 -27.67 3.67 -13.36
N GLY A 36 -28.19 3.42 -12.16
CA GLY A 36 -27.53 2.56 -11.16
C GLY A 36 -26.40 3.25 -10.38
N ALA A 37 -26.24 4.55 -10.55
CA ALA A 37 -25.27 5.38 -9.83
C ALA A 37 -25.88 6.00 -8.57
N SER A 38 -25.05 6.54 -7.67
CA SER A 38 -25.51 7.21 -6.45
C SER A 38 -25.03 8.67 -6.36
N VAL A 39 -25.85 9.55 -5.79
CA VAL A 39 -25.47 10.93 -5.51
C VAL A 39 -24.81 10.98 -4.12
N SER A 40 -23.52 11.32 -4.06
CA SER A 40 -22.76 11.49 -2.82
C SER A 40 -22.90 12.88 -2.22
N SER A 41 -22.96 13.92 -3.07
CA SER A 41 -23.28 15.27 -2.62
C SER A 41 -23.95 16.08 -3.74
N MET A 42 -24.70 17.11 -3.36
CA MET A 42 -25.30 18.07 -4.28
C MET A 42 -25.33 19.45 -3.63
N GLU A 43 -24.42 20.33 -4.04
CA GLU A 43 -24.22 21.64 -3.44
C GLU A 43 -24.62 22.76 -4.40
N VAL A 44 -25.11 23.89 -3.86
CA VAL A 44 -25.32 25.12 -4.63
C VAL A 44 -24.06 25.94 -4.62
N VAL A 45 -23.46 26.16 -5.79
CA VAL A 45 -22.23 26.96 -5.95
C VAL A 45 -22.56 28.41 -6.24
N GLU A 46 -23.57 28.64 -7.08
CA GLU A 46 -24.02 29.96 -7.50
C GLU A 46 -25.53 29.93 -7.74
N ALA A 47 -26.24 31.00 -7.42
CA ALA A 47 -27.65 31.13 -7.72
C ALA A 47 -28.01 32.59 -8.05
N ASP A 48 -28.77 32.76 -9.11
CA ASP A 48 -29.40 34.04 -9.49
C ASP A 48 -30.87 33.84 -9.88
N HIS A 49 -31.52 34.88 -10.39
CA HIS A 49 -32.94 34.85 -10.73
C HIS A 49 -33.25 34.04 -12.01
N ARG A 50 -32.24 33.59 -12.74
CA ARG A 50 -32.38 32.82 -13.99
C ARG A 50 -31.90 31.42 -13.90
N ARG A 51 -30.85 31.18 -13.06
CA ARG A 51 -30.20 29.87 -12.97
C ARG A 51 -29.70 29.58 -11.57
N VAL A 52 -29.56 28.30 -11.26
CA VAL A 52 -28.89 27.77 -10.10
C VAL A 52 -27.78 26.86 -10.58
N VAL A 53 -26.52 27.18 -10.26
CA VAL A 53 -25.38 26.29 -10.56
C VAL A 53 -25.18 25.36 -9.37
N ARG A 54 -25.14 24.06 -9.66
CA ARG A 54 -24.86 23.03 -8.64
C ARG A 54 -23.63 22.24 -9.01
N GLU A 55 -22.85 21.87 -8.01
CA GLU A 55 -21.90 20.76 -8.09
C GLU A 55 -22.54 19.50 -7.50
N VAL A 56 -22.52 18.43 -8.29
CA VAL A 56 -23.08 17.13 -7.93
C VAL A 56 -21.98 16.09 -8.04
N VAL A 57 -21.64 15.47 -6.91
CA VAL A 57 -20.71 14.34 -6.89
C VAL A 57 -21.51 13.05 -7.01
N VAL A 58 -21.18 12.28 -8.02
CA VAL A 58 -21.86 11.03 -8.37
C VAL A 58 -20.86 9.90 -8.30
N ASP A 59 -21.19 8.85 -7.56
CA ASP A 59 -20.43 7.60 -7.56
C ASP A 59 -21.11 6.63 -8.55
N ALA A 60 -20.35 6.19 -9.54
CA ALA A 60 -20.77 5.28 -10.59
C ALA A 60 -20.29 3.84 -10.33
N THR A 61 -20.66 2.92 -11.20
CA THR A 61 -20.29 1.50 -11.13
C THR A 61 -19.12 1.13 -12.05
N SER A 62 -18.84 1.96 -13.04
CA SER A 62 -17.71 1.84 -13.99
C SER A 62 -17.48 3.18 -14.71
N VAL A 63 -16.41 3.28 -15.49
CA VAL A 63 -16.11 4.44 -16.34
C VAL A 63 -17.20 4.64 -17.40
N GLU A 64 -17.69 3.56 -18.01
CA GLU A 64 -18.79 3.62 -19.00
C GLU A 64 -20.08 4.13 -18.34
N ASN A 65 -20.34 3.77 -17.09
CA ASN A 65 -21.50 4.24 -16.34
C ASN A 65 -21.41 5.74 -16.01
N GLU A 66 -20.22 6.30 -15.81
CA GLU A 66 -20.03 7.76 -15.70
C GLU A 66 -20.55 8.48 -16.95
N ASP A 67 -20.19 8.00 -18.14
CA ASP A 67 -20.66 8.56 -19.42
C ASP A 67 -22.19 8.46 -19.57
N GLU A 68 -22.78 7.32 -19.17
CA GLU A 68 -24.22 7.12 -19.19
C GLU A 68 -24.95 8.12 -18.27
N VAL A 69 -24.42 8.34 -17.07
CA VAL A 69 -24.94 9.34 -16.11
C VAL A 69 -24.86 10.74 -16.68
N VAL A 70 -23.72 11.14 -17.24
CA VAL A 70 -23.54 12.46 -17.87
C VAL A 70 -24.56 12.67 -18.99
N ALA A 71 -24.76 11.67 -19.85
CA ALA A 71 -25.71 11.72 -20.93
C ALA A 71 -27.18 11.82 -20.43
N ALA A 72 -27.55 11.02 -19.42
CA ALA A 72 -28.88 11.00 -18.83
C ALA A 72 -29.24 12.34 -18.18
N VAL A 73 -28.32 12.93 -17.41
CA VAL A 73 -28.51 14.25 -16.78
C VAL A 73 -28.58 15.35 -17.83
N GLY A 74 -27.72 15.30 -18.86
CA GLY A 74 -27.72 16.27 -19.95
C GLY A 74 -28.97 16.24 -20.85
N ALA A 75 -29.72 15.15 -20.81
CA ALA A 75 -30.99 15.02 -21.56
C ALA A 75 -32.21 15.66 -20.85
N LEU A 76 -32.05 16.06 -19.57
CA LEU A 76 -33.14 16.68 -18.80
C LEU A 76 -33.43 18.11 -19.31
N ASP A 77 -34.72 18.41 -19.53
CA ASP A 77 -35.14 19.76 -19.89
C ASP A 77 -34.88 20.74 -18.74
N GLY A 78 -34.24 21.88 -19.03
CA GLY A 78 -33.86 22.89 -18.04
C GLY A 78 -32.58 22.58 -17.27
N VAL A 79 -31.81 21.57 -17.68
CA VAL A 79 -30.48 21.22 -17.13
C VAL A 79 -29.44 21.38 -18.23
N THR A 80 -28.35 22.06 -17.92
CA THR A 80 -27.17 22.13 -18.79
C THR A 80 -25.97 21.57 -18.01
N VAL A 81 -25.32 20.55 -18.55
CA VAL A 81 -24.03 20.06 -17.99
C VAL A 81 -22.96 21.03 -18.48
N VAL A 82 -22.42 21.82 -17.56
CA VAL A 82 -21.36 22.80 -17.83
C VAL A 82 -20.01 22.09 -17.92
N SER A 83 -19.73 21.19 -16.97
CA SER A 83 -18.58 20.29 -17.00
C SER A 83 -18.92 18.97 -16.31
N ALA A 84 -18.21 17.93 -16.72
CA ALA A 84 -18.15 16.65 -16.06
C ALA A 84 -16.67 16.31 -15.89
N GLU A 85 -16.23 16.17 -14.66
CA GLU A 85 -14.83 15.92 -14.33
C GLU A 85 -14.73 14.67 -13.47
N ASP A 86 -13.98 13.68 -13.93
CA ASP A 86 -13.59 12.54 -13.09
C ASP A 86 -12.86 13.08 -11.86
N ARG A 87 -13.34 12.70 -10.69
CA ARG A 87 -12.81 13.16 -9.39
C ARG A 87 -11.36 12.74 -9.18
N THR A 88 -11.00 11.56 -9.68
CA THR A 88 -9.64 11.04 -9.60
C THR A 88 -8.68 11.90 -10.40
N PHE A 89 -9.03 12.21 -11.67
CA PHE A 89 -8.21 13.10 -12.50
C PHE A 89 -8.10 14.51 -11.93
N ARG A 90 -9.21 15.04 -11.38
CA ARG A 90 -9.21 16.35 -10.71
C ARG A 90 -8.27 16.38 -9.52
N LEU A 91 -8.27 15.33 -8.68
CA LEU A 91 -7.35 15.21 -7.54
C LEU A 91 -5.89 15.18 -7.96
N HIS A 92 -5.59 14.56 -9.10
CA HIS A 92 -4.22 14.42 -9.62
C HIS A 92 -3.74 15.61 -10.44
N HIS A 93 -4.64 16.56 -10.78
CA HIS A 93 -4.28 17.71 -11.62
C HIS A 93 -3.27 18.63 -10.91
N GLY A 94 -2.05 18.70 -11.45
CA GLY A 94 -0.93 19.48 -10.88
C GLY A 94 -0.15 18.73 -9.79
N GLY A 95 -0.43 17.45 -9.56
CA GLY A 95 0.22 16.61 -8.55
C GLY A 95 -0.51 16.64 -7.20
N LYS A 96 -0.15 15.72 -6.31
CA LYS A 96 -0.78 15.54 -4.99
C LYS A 96 0.06 16.09 -3.84
N ILE A 97 1.29 16.47 -4.09
CA ILE A 97 2.23 16.99 -3.09
C ILE A 97 2.88 18.26 -3.59
N GLU A 98 3.23 19.14 -2.66
CA GLU A 98 3.97 20.37 -2.92
C GLU A 98 5.10 20.55 -1.90
N MET A 99 6.12 21.31 -2.25
CA MET A 99 7.20 21.68 -1.31
C MET A 99 6.97 23.08 -0.78
N VAL A 100 6.93 23.19 0.55
CA VAL A 100 6.72 24.46 1.24
C VAL A 100 7.98 24.87 2.02
N PRO A 101 8.48 26.11 1.88
CA PRO A 101 9.62 26.59 2.66
C PRO A 101 9.32 26.59 4.16
N ARG A 102 10.24 26.08 4.98
CA ARG A 102 10.14 26.09 6.45
C ARG A 102 10.64 27.41 7.07
N ALA A 103 11.53 28.12 6.36
CA ALA A 103 12.12 29.38 6.82
C ALA A 103 11.56 30.58 6.02
N PRO A 104 11.31 31.71 6.65
CA PRO A 104 10.95 32.93 5.94
C PRO A 104 12.13 33.44 5.11
N LEU A 105 11.82 34.05 3.96
CA LEU A 105 12.79 34.73 3.11
C LEU A 105 12.20 36.11 2.69
N ALA A 106 12.27 37.08 3.57
CA ALA A 106 11.66 38.40 3.35
C ALA A 106 12.69 39.55 3.35
N THR A 107 13.86 39.33 3.93
CA THR A 107 14.88 40.36 4.10
C THR A 107 16.23 39.98 3.52
N ARG A 108 17.14 40.94 3.35
CA ARG A 108 18.52 40.65 2.96
C ARG A 108 19.28 39.86 4.03
N GLU A 109 18.92 40.03 5.28
CA GLU A 109 19.47 39.27 6.39
C GLU A 109 19.04 37.79 6.29
N ASP A 110 17.75 37.51 6.08
CA ASP A 110 17.24 36.15 5.86
C ASP A 110 17.99 35.46 4.70
N LEU A 111 18.17 36.18 3.58
CA LEU A 111 18.91 35.65 2.43
C LEU A 111 20.38 35.35 2.78
N SER A 112 21.03 36.23 3.55
CA SER A 112 22.43 36.05 3.95
C SER A 112 22.61 34.87 4.88
N VAL A 113 21.65 34.56 5.74
CA VAL A 113 21.68 33.41 6.65
C VAL A 113 21.25 32.13 5.92
N ALA A 114 20.16 32.19 5.16
CA ALA A 114 19.59 30.98 4.51
C ALA A 114 20.39 30.51 3.28
N TYR A 115 21.15 31.39 2.62
CA TYR A 115 21.91 31.08 1.41
C TYR A 115 23.37 31.59 1.53
N MET A 116 23.79 32.57 0.72
CA MET A 116 25.17 33.03 0.73
C MET A 116 25.29 34.36 1.50
N PRO A 117 26.28 34.51 2.42
CA PRO A 117 27.41 33.59 2.69
C PRO A 117 27.15 32.55 3.81
N GLY A 118 26.07 32.64 4.56
CA GLY A 118 25.81 31.86 5.78
C GLY A 118 25.87 30.36 5.58
N VAL A 119 25.27 29.85 4.49
CA VAL A 119 25.21 28.42 4.17
C VAL A 119 26.59 27.75 4.05
N ALA A 120 27.64 28.53 3.73
CA ALA A 120 28.99 27.99 3.62
C ALA A 120 29.53 27.43 4.95
N SER A 121 29.06 27.94 6.08
CA SER A 121 29.45 27.41 7.40
C SER A 121 28.82 26.06 7.67
N VAL A 122 27.55 25.88 7.29
CA VAL A 122 26.83 24.60 7.40
C VAL A 122 27.45 23.57 6.46
N ALA A 123 27.74 23.95 5.20
CA ALA A 123 28.37 23.06 4.24
C ALA A 123 29.74 22.56 4.73
N ARG A 124 30.58 23.43 5.31
CA ARG A 124 31.86 23.03 5.93
C ARG A 124 31.66 22.07 7.10
N ARG A 125 30.71 22.34 7.97
CA ARG A 125 30.40 21.42 9.10
C ARG A 125 30.02 20.02 8.62
N ILE A 126 29.20 19.91 7.56
CA ILE A 126 28.82 18.63 6.98
C ILE A 126 30.02 17.95 6.26
N ALA A 127 30.88 18.74 5.62
CA ALA A 127 32.08 18.18 4.98
C ALA A 127 33.09 17.61 6.01
N GLU A 128 33.18 18.21 7.20
CA GLU A 128 34.00 17.75 8.31
C GLU A 128 33.36 16.55 9.05
N ASP A 129 32.05 16.54 9.14
CA ASP A 129 31.26 15.51 9.82
C ASP A 129 29.98 15.20 9.03
N PRO A 130 30.01 14.16 8.18
CA PRO A 130 28.86 13.79 7.34
C PRO A 130 27.58 13.48 8.12
N GLU A 131 27.64 13.04 9.37
CA GLU A 131 26.47 12.79 10.21
C GLU A 131 25.69 14.09 10.50
N ALA A 132 26.37 15.24 10.51
CA ALA A 132 25.73 16.54 10.66
C ALA A 132 24.69 16.87 9.55
N ALA A 133 24.72 16.13 8.42
CA ALA A 133 23.68 16.25 7.40
C ALA A 133 22.30 15.91 7.92
N PHE A 134 22.18 14.99 8.86
CA PHE A 134 20.89 14.68 9.52
C PHE A 134 20.38 15.82 10.41
N ASP A 135 21.26 16.67 10.93
CA ASP A 135 20.86 17.80 11.79
C ASP A 135 20.49 19.02 10.98
N TYR A 136 21.19 19.28 9.87
CA TYR A 136 21.12 20.55 9.15
C TYR A 136 20.46 20.49 7.78
N THR A 137 19.96 19.32 7.35
CA THR A 137 19.32 19.17 6.03
C THR A 137 18.01 18.39 6.10
N LEU A 138 17.31 18.31 4.94
CA LEU A 138 16.11 17.49 4.78
C LEU A 138 16.38 15.98 5.00
N LYS A 139 17.63 15.53 4.91
CA LYS A 139 18.03 14.14 5.11
C LYS A 139 17.45 13.52 6.39
N ARG A 140 17.28 14.33 7.42
CA ARG A 140 16.69 13.92 8.70
C ARG A 140 15.34 13.25 8.56
N ASN A 141 14.51 13.74 7.63
CA ASN A 141 13.07 13.38 7.52
C ASN A 141 12.64 13.02 6.10
N MET A 142 13.57 12.88 5.15
CA MET A 142 13.26 12.71 3.74
C MET A 142 13.49 11.25 3.30
N VAL A 143 12.47 10.65 2.69
CA VAL A 143 12.51 9.32 2.06
C VAL A 143 12.37 9.46 0.55
N ALA A 144 13.25 8.82 -0.23
CA ALA A 144 13.04 8.65 -1.66
C ALA A 144 12.06 7.49 -1.89
N VAL A 145 10.99 7.74 -2.63
CA VAL A 145 10.08 6.71 -3.14
C VAL A 145 10.48 6.41 -4.57
N ILE A 146 11.15 5.28 -4.80
CA ILE A 146 11.82 4.97 -6.07
C ILE A 146 11.10 3.83 -6.78
N THR A 147 10.80 4.05 -8.06
CA THR A 147 10.22 3.04 -8.96
C THR A 147 10.88 3.08 -10.33
N ASN A 148 10.81 1.96 -11.05
CA ASN A 148 11.02 1.94 -12.49
C ASN A 148 9.73 1.63 -13.29
N GLY A 149 8.59 1.50 -12.60
CA GLY A 149 7.28 1.33 -13.22
C GLY A 149 7.03 -0.03 -13.86
N THR A 150 7.78 -1.07 -13.46
CA THR A 150 7.71 -2.40 -14.09
C THR A 150 6.67 -3.35 -13.48
N ALA A 151 6.06 -2.99 -12.33
CA ALA A 151 5.05 -3.81 -11.65
C ALA A 151 3.94 -2.97 -10.97
N VAL A 152 3.37 -2.01 -11.69
CA VAL A 152 2.44 -1.03 -11.13
C VAL A 152 1.05 -1.61 -10.93
N LEU A 153 0.60 -1.71 -9.66
CA LEU A 153 -0.79 -1.96 -9.21
C LEU A 153 -1.63 -2.94 -10.08
N GLY A 154 -1.06 -4.06 -10.53
CA GLY A 154 -1.77 -5.01 -11.39
C GLY A 154 -1.88 -4.58 -12.86
N LEU A 155 -1.36 -3.40 -13.23
CA LEU A 155 -1.23 -2.94 -14.61
C LEU A 155 0.03 -3.51 -15.27
N GLY A 156 0.97 -3.99 -14.46
CA GLY A 156 2.23 -4.55 -14.94
C GLY A 156 3.24 -3.46 -15.31
N ASP A 157 4.02 -3.72 -16.36
CA ASP A 157 5.03 -2.79 -16.87
C ASP A 157 4.37 -1.69 -17.71
N ILE A 158 4.16 -0.53 -17.11
CA ILE A 158 3.61 0.66 -17.77
C ILE A 158 4.63 1.79 -17.91
N GLY A 159 5.87 1.55 -17.46
CA GLY A 159 7.00 2.48 -17.51
C GLY A 159 7.02 3.50 -16.37
N ALA A 160 8.20 4.05 -16.14
CA ALA A 160 8.51 4.90 -15.00
C ALA A 160 7.61 6.15 -14.90
N ALA A 161 7.36 6.84 -16.02
CA ALA A 161 6.54 8.07 -16.01
C ALA A 161 5.08 7.80 -15.61
N ALA A 162 4.51 6.67 -16.04
CA ALA A 162 3.15 6.29 -15.70
C ALA A 162 3.01 5.81 -14.24
N GLY A 163 4.12 5.41 -13.59
CA GLY A 163 4.17 5.11 -12.16
C GLY A 163 4.14 6.35 -11.25
N MET A 164 4.42 7.55 -11.76
CA MET A 164 4.51 8.77 -10.96
C MET A 164 3.27 9.04 -10.07
N PRO A 165 2.02 8.91 -10.54
CA PRO A 165 0.86 9.12 -9.69
C PRO A 165 0.79 8.20 -8.47
N VAL A 166 1.28 6.97 -8.60
CA VAL A 166 1.36 6.01 -7.48
C VAL A 166 2.42 6.45 -6.47
N MET A 167 3.59 6.88 -6.95
CA MET A 167 4.69 7.36 -6.10
C MET A 167 4.32 8.64 -5.35
N GLU A 168 3.59 9.57 -5.97
CA GLU A 168 3.02 10.73 -5.28
C GLU A 168 1.98 10.31 -4.23
N GLY A 169 1.16 9.29 -4.53
CA GLY A 169 0.26 8.70 -3.56
C GLY A 169 0.99 8.15 -2.35
N LYS A 170 2.08 7.41 -2.58
CA LYS A 170 2.93 6.89 -1.51
C LYS A 170 3.53 8.02 -0.67
N ALA A 171 4.02 9.07 -1.31
CA ALA A 171 4.57 10.24 -0.62
C ALA A 171 3.50 10.98 0.23
N LEU A 172 2.28 11.10 -0.29
CA LEU A 172 1.13 11.62 0.47
C LEU A 172 0.87 10.79 1.74
N LEU A 173 0.85 9.46 1.62
CA LEU A 173 0.62 8.57 2.76
C LEU A 173 1.75 8.67 3.81
N PHE A 174 3.00 8.78 3.39
CA PHE A 174 4.12 9.04 4.29
C PHE A 174 3.92 10.31 5.11
N LYS A 175 3.49 11.38 4.46
CA LYS A 175 3.27 12.68 5.12
C LYS A 175 2.09 12.65 6.07
N GLU A 176 0.93 12.17 5.60
CA GLU A 176 -0.31 12.19 6.38
C GLU A 176 -0.26 11.29 7.62
N PHE A 177 0.32 10.09 7.51
CA PHE A 177 0.27 9.12 8.61
C PHE A 177 1.48 9.18 9.55
N ALA A 178 2.63 9.70 9.11
CA ALA A 178 3.85 9.66 9.91
C ALA A 178 4.69 10.94 9.89
N ASP A 179 4.19 12.01 9.28
CA ASP A 179 4.94 13.27 9.07
C ASP A 179 6.35 13.04 8.49
N VAL A 180 6.48 12.08 7.58
CA VAL A 180 7.70 11.81 6.82
C VAL A 180 7.61 12.54 5.48
N ASP A 181 8.57 13.39 5.19
CA ASP A 181 8.71 14.04 3.89
C ASP A 181 9.19 13.01 2.87
N SER A 182 8.59 12.99 1.68
CA SER A 182 8.96 12.02 0.65
C SER A 182 8.97 12.65 -0.73
N TYR A 183 9.85 12.15 -1.57
CA TYR A 183 9.95 12.58 -2.96
C TYR A 183 9.88 11.39 -3.90
N ALA A 184 9.00 11.48 -4.91
CA ALA A 184 8.85 10.48 -5.95
C ALA A 184 10.01 10.54 -6.96
N VAL A 185 10.70 9.42 -7.17
CA VAL A 185 11.81 9.27 -8.10
C VAL A 185 11.49 8.14 -9.06
N CYS A 186 11.11 8.49 -10.29
CA CYS A 186 10.82 7.53 -11.34
C CYS A 186 12.04 7.38 -12.26
N VAL A 187 12.60 6.18 -12.33
CA VAL A 187 13.85 5.89 -13.08
C VAL A 187 13.53 5.07 -14.32
N ASP A 188 13.77 5.64 -15.49
CA ASP A 188 13.49 4.99 -16.77
C ASP A 188 14.56 3.97 -17.14
N THR A 189 14.53 2.82 -16.47
CA THR A 189 15.42 1.69 -16.74
C THR A 189 14.81 0.35 -16.31
N HIS A 190 15.14 -0.71 -17.06
CA HIS A 190 14.83 -2.10 -16.68
C HIS A 190 16.08 -2.84 -16.15
N ASP A 191 17.23 -2.20 -16.19
CA ASP A 191 18.49 -2.78 -15.75
C ASP A 191 18.70 -2.58 -14.25
N ALA A 192 18.90 -3.68 -13.53
CA ALA A 192 19.11 -3.64 -12.07
C ALA A 192 20.35 -2.84 -11.68
N ALA A 193 21.45 -2.97 -12.42
CA ALA A 193 22.70 -2.29 -12.09
C ALA A 193 22.59 -0.77 -12.30
N GLU A 194 21.89 -0.33 -13.34
CA GLU A 194 21.61 1.09 -13.55
C GLU A 194 20.71 1.65 -12.45
N LEU A 195 19.65 0.93 -12.06
CA LEU A 195 18.75 1.36 -10.97
C LEU A 195 19.50 1.46 -9.64
N ILE A 196 20.33 0.47 -9.32
CA ILE A 196 21.21 0.49 -8.14
C ILE A 196 22.13 1.70 -8.18
N ALA A 197 22.78 1.97 -9.29
CA ALA A 197 23.71 3.09 -9.43
C ALA A 197 23.02 4.45 -9.22
N VAL A 198 21.79 4.62 -9.72
CA VAL A 198 20.98 5.82 -9.48
C VAL A 198 20.65 5.95 -7.99
N CYS A 199 20.16 4.87 -7.35
CA CYS A 199 19.84 4.88 -5.91
C CYS A 199 21.06 5.25 -5.06
N GLU A 200 22.24 4.67 -5.33
CA GLU A 200 23.50 5.00 -4.65
C GLU A 200 23.88 6.47 -4.84
N ALA A 201 23.77 6.99 -6.07
CA ALA A 201 24.15 8.36 -6.40
C ALA A 201 23.29 9.42 -5.69
N ILE A 202 22.00 9.15 -5.47
CA ILE A 202 21.09 10.10 -4.81
C ILE A 202 20.98 9.89 -3.29
N ALA A 203 21.39 8.74 -2.76
CA ALA A 203 21.30 8.38 -1.34
C ALA A 203 21.82 9.44 -0.35
N PRO A 204 22.85 10.26 -0.66
CA PRO A 204 23.32 11.33 0.23
C PRO A 204 22.22 12.32 0.65
N ALA A 205 21.20 12.53 -0.19
CA ALA A 205 20.12 13.49 0.06
C ALA A 205 19.01 12.94 0.96
N PHE A 206 18.94 11.61 1.19
CA PHE A 206 17.82 10.95 1.83
C PHE A 206 18.22 10.26 3.13
N GLY A 207 17.28 10.21 4.06
CA GLY A 207 17.39 9.45 5.31
C GLY A 207 16.97 7.99 5.15
N GLY A 208 16.28 7.64 4.06
CA GLY A 208 15.86 6.29 3.70
C GLY A 208 15.37 6.20 2.26
N ILE A 209 15.24 4.98 1.76
CA ILE A 209 14.74 4.65 0.42
C ILE A 209 13.60 3.65 0.54
N ASN A 210 12.44 4.01 0.01
CA ASN A 210 11.33 3.10 -0.26
C ASN A 210 11.34 2.71 -1.74
N LEU A 211 11.55 1.43 -2.02
CA LEU A 211 11.42 0.88 -3.36
C LEU A 211 9.95 0.47 -3.57
N GLU A 212 9.41 0.74 -4.76
CA GLU A 212 8.00 0.54 -5.07
C GLU A 212 7.81 0.07 -6.52
N ASP A 213 6.87 -0.83 -6.76
CA ASP A 213 6.43 -1.25 -8.11
C ASP A 213 7.59 -1.73 -9.02
N ILE A 214 8.57 -2.43 -8.45
CA ILE A 214 9.69 -3.04 -9.19
C ILE A 214 9.42 -4.54 -9.34
N ALA A 215 9.41 -5.03 -10.57
CA ALA A 215 9.10 -6.42 -10.88
C ALA A 215 10.12 -7.43 -10.33
N ALA A 216 9.63 -8.58 -9.87
CA ALA A 216 10.48 -9.71 -9.57
C ALA A 216 11.00 -10.38 -10.88
N PRO A 217 12.26 -10.86 -10.93
CA PRO A 217 13.20 -11.02 -9.82
C PRO A 217 14.11 -9.80 -9.55
N VAL A 218 14.06 -8.75 -10.38
CA VAL A 218 14.93 -7.56 -10.31
C VAL A 218 14.83 -6.87 -8.93
N CYS A 219 13.62 -6.78 -8.36
CA CYS A 219 13.40 -6.15 -7.06
C CYS A 219 14.25 -6.75 -5.94
N PHE A 220 14.47 -8.07 -5.95
CA PHE A 220 15.29 -8.74 -4.93
C PHE A 220 16.77 -8.34 -5.04
N GLU A 221 17.31 -8.35 -6.26
CA GLU A 221 18.70 -7.96 -6.51
C GLU A 221 18.96 -6.50 -6.12
N VAL A 222 18.04 -5.61 -6.51
CA VAL A 222 18.14 -4.18 -6.21
C VAL A 222 18.10 -3.94 -4.71
N GLU A 223 17.11 -4.50 -4.00
CA GLU A 223 16.98 -4.30 -2.57
C GLU A 223 18.16 -4.88 -1.78
N ASP A 224 18.52 -6.14 -2.04
CA ASP A 224 19.59 -6.82 -1.31
C ASP A 224 20.93 -6.08 -1.51
N THR A 225 21.24 -5.67 -2.75
CA THR A 225 22.47 -4.92 -3.05
C THR A 225 22.51 -3.57 -2.35
N LEU A 226 21.38 -2.81 -2.36
CA LEU A 226 21.33 -1.51 -1.72
C LEU A 226 21.42 -1.61 -0.19
N LYS A 227 20.82 -2.62 0.42
CA LYS A 227 20.95 -2.90 1.87
C LYS A 227 22.40 -3.19 2.28
N GLU A 228 23.17 -3.86 1.42
CA GLU A 228 24.59 -4.13 1.68
C GLU A 228 25.47 -2.90 1.55
N ARG A 229 25.14 -2.00 0.59
CA ARG A 229 26.02 -0.90 0.21
C ARG A 229 25.69 0.43 0.86
N LEU A 230 24.43 0.65 1.23
CA LEU A 230 23.96 1.90 1.83
C LEU A 230 23.86 1.78 3.35
N ASP A 231 24.21 2.88 4.02
CA ASP A 231 24.13 3.01 5.48
C ASP A 231 22.88 3.82 5.90
N ILE A 232 21.77 3.63 5.18
CA ILE A 232 20.45 4.17 5.43
C ILE A 232 19.40 3.08 5.18
N PRO A 233 18.20 3.14 5.79
CA PRO A 233 17.14 2.18 5.54
C PRO A 233 16.77 2.07 4.06
N VAL A 234 16.78 0.85 3.54
CA VAL A 234 16.22 0.49 2.23
C VAL A 234 15.12 -0.55 2.47
N PHE A 235 13.95 -0.31 1.89
CA PHE A 235 12.77 -1.12 2.13
C PHE A 235 11.91 -1.19 0.87
N HIS A 236 11.59 -2.39 0.41
CA HIS A 236 10.69 -2.60 -0.73
C HIS A 236 9.28 -2.88 -0.19
N ASP A 237 8.36 -1.92 -0.35
CA ASP A 237 7.05 -1.98 0.28
C ASP A 237 6.18 -3.14 -0.22
N ASP A 238 6.18 -3.43 -1.53
CA ASP A 238 5.41 -4.56 -2.08
C ASP A 238 5.85 -5.91 -1.51
N GLN A 239 7.10 -6.02 -1.09
CA GLN A 239 7.61 -7.21 -0.42
C GLN A 239 7.25 -7.15 1.07
N HIS A 240 7.81 -6.19 1.77
CA HIS A 240 7.88 -6.20 3.23
C HIS A 240 6.69 -5.50 3.89
N GLY A 241 6.12 -4.46 3.27
CA GLY A 241 4.89 -3.82 3.78
C GLY A 241 3.75 -4.82 3.80
N THR A 242 3.54 -5.51 2.68
CA THR A 242 2.54 -6.60 2.56
C THR A 242 2.78 -7.71 3.56
N ALA A 243 4.04 -8.12 3.75
CA ALA A 243 4.40 -9.17 4.70
C ALA A 243 4.09 -8.78 6.16
N VAL A 244 4.41 -7.55 6.56
CA VAL A 244 4.16 -7.03 7.90
C VAL A 244 2.67 -6.99 8.23
N VAL A 245 1.85 -6.44 7.33
CA VAL A 245 0.40 -6.32 7.57
C VAL A 245 -0.30 -7.67 7.53
N LEU A 246 0.17 -8.60 6.69
CA LEU A 246 -0.31 -9.98 6.67
C LEU A 246 -0.03 -10.67 8.00
N LEU A 247 1.19 -10.55 8.53
CA LEU A 247 1.53 -11.14 9.83
C LEU A 247 0.70 -10.50 10.95
N ALA A 248 0.48 -9.18 10.93
CA ALA A 248 -0.37 -8.51 11.91
C ALA A 248 -1.79 -9.09 11.93
N ALA A 249 -2.40 -9.24 10.76
CA ALA A 249 -3.72 -9.85 10.62
C ALA A 249 -3.73 -11.31 11.10
N LEU A 250 -2.68 -12.08 10.80
CA LEU A 250 -2.58 -13.48 11.22
C LEU A 250 -2.43 -13.61 12.73
N ILE A 251 -1.67 -12.75 13.41
CA ILE A 251 -1.56 -12.73 14.88
C ILE A 251 -2.96 -12.70 15.52
N ASN A 252 -3.81 -11.81 15.06
CA ASN A 252 -5.16 -11.67 15.61
C ASN A 252 -6.12 -12.77 15.11
N ALA A 253 -5.98 -13.23 13.86
CA ALA A 253 -6.75 -14.37 13.37
C ALA A 253 -6.46 -15.64 14.19
N CYS A 254 -5.21 -15.87 14.58
CA CYS A 254 -4.84 -16.99 15.46
C CYS A 254 -5.47 -16.87 16.85
N LYS A 255 -5.59 -15.68 17.42
CA LYS A 255 -6.32 -15.48 18.69
C LYS A 255 -7.79 -15.88 18.58
N ILE A 256 -8.44 -15.55 17.46
CA ILE A 256 -9.87 -15.91 17.19
C ILE A 256 -10.06 -17.40 16.99
N THR A 257 -9.17 -18.03 16.19
CA THR A 257 -9.30 -19.46 15.88
C THR A 257 -8.76 -20.36 17.00
N GLY A 258 -7.95 -19.81 17.91
CA GLY A 258 -7.26 -20.55 18.95
C GLY A 258 -6.12 -21.43 18.43
N GLN A 259 -5.67 -21.22 17.20
CA GLN A 259 -4.58 -21.98 16.58
C GLN A 259 -3.21 -21.37 16.90
N SER A 260 -2.19 -22.21 17.04
CA SER A 260 -0.80 -21.78 17.08
C SER A 260 -0.25 -21.61 15.68
N MET A 261 0.56 -20.58 15.45
CA MET A 261 1.23 -20.37 14.15
C MET A 261 2.09 -21.57 13.75
N ALA A 262 2.73 -22.25 14.69
CA ALA A 262 3.57 -23.42 14.42
C ALA A 262 2.78 -24.61 13.86
N ASP A 263 1.50 -24.72 14.23
CA ASP A 263 0.65 -25.84 13.80
C ASP A 263 -0.06 -25.58 12.46
N LEU A 264 -0.01 -24.34 11.94
CA LEU A 264 -0.70 -23.96 10.71
C LEU A 264 -0.05 -24.59 9.47
N LYS A 265 -0.87 -25.20 8.62
CA LYS A 265 -0.54 -25.48 7.23
C LYS A 265 -1.01 -24.31 6.35
N VAL A 266 -0.05 -23.52 5.86
CA VAL A 266 -0.30 -22.31 5.09
C VAL A 266 -0.04 -22.54 3.60
N VAL A 267 -0.97 -22.14 2.74
CA VAL A 267 -0.78 -22.15 1.29
C VAL A 267 -0.71 -20.72 0.78
N VAL A 268 0.40 -20.38 0.11
CA VAL A 268 0.62 -19.07 -0.50
C VAL A 268 0.49 -19.22 -2.02
N ASN A 269 -0.53 -18.61 -2.62
CA ASN A 269 -0.77 -18.62 -4.05
C ASN A 269 -0.28 -17.30 -4.69
N GLY A 270 0.80 -17.38 -5.46
CA GLY A 270 1.47 -16.22 -6.06
C GLY A 270 2.87 -16.00 -5.46
N ILE A 271 3.87 -16.82 -5.89
CA ILE A 271 5.25 -16.71 -5.41
C ILE A 271 6.03 -15.74 -6.32
N GLY A 272 5.66 -14.48 -6.19
CA GLY A 272 6.37 -13.30 -6.69
C GLY A 272 7.08 -12.56 -5.55
N ALA A 273 7.27 -11.25 -5.67
CA ALA A 273 7.90 -10.39 -4.67
C ALA A 273 7.21 -10.52 -3.30
N SER A 274 5.90 -10.25 -3.24
CA SER A 274 5.11 -10.32 -2.01
C SER A 274 5.04 -11.74 -1.43
N GLY A 275 4.83 -12.76 -2.28
CA GLY A 275 4.69 -14.16 -1.81
C GLY A 275 5.94 -14.70 -1.13
N VAL A 276 7.12 -14.37 -1.63
CA VAL A 276 8.40 -14.73 -1.00
C VAL A 276 8.55 -14.02 0.33
N ALA A 277 8.30 -12.70 0.37
CA ALA A 277 8.45 -11.90 1.60
C ALA A 277 7.44 -12.32 2.68
N CYS A 278 6.18 -12.56 2.30
CA CYS A 278 5.14 -13.07 3.21
C CYS A 278 5.54 -14.43 3.80
N SER A 279 6.06 -15.33 2.99
CA SER A 279 6.51 -16.64 3.48
C SER A 279 7.69 -16.50 4.45
N LYS A 280 8.67 -15.65 4.14
CA LYS A 280 9.82 -15.41 5.03
C LYS A 280 9.38 -14.86 6.39
N ILE A 281 8.48 -13.87 6.43
CA ILE A 281 8.04 -13.29 7.71
C ILE A 281 7.19 -14.28 8.52
N LEU A 282 6.37 -15.10 7.85
CA LEU A 282 5.62 -16.17 8.51
C LEU A 282 6.54 -17.22 9.13
N MET A 283 7.59 -17.62 8.40
CA MET A 283 8.64 -18.51 8.95
C MET A 283 9.33 -17.91 10.17
N ASN A 284 9.69 -16.62 10.10
CA ASN A 284 10.30 -15.89 11.21
C ASN A 284 9.36 -15.79 12.43
N ALA A 285 8.04 -15.80 12.20
CA ALA A 285 7.02 -15.83 13.23
C ALA A 285 6.68 -17.24 13.75
N GLY A 286 7.32 -18.28 13.21
CA GLY A 286 7.20 -19.65 13.69
C GLY A 286 6.25 -20.55 12.89
N VAL A 287 5.79 -20.14 11.70
CA VAL A 287 5.03 -21.04 10.81
C VAL A 287 5.99 -22.04 10.16
N GLU A 288 5.77 -23.34 10.41
CA GLU A 288 6.69 -24.39 9.96
C GLU A 288 6.27 -25.03 8.63
N ASN A 289 4.97 -25.06 8.31
CA ASN A 289 4.46 -25.72 7.10
C ASN A 289 3.86 -24.72 6.11
N ILE A 290 4.66 -24.28 5.14
CA ILE A 290 4.26 -23.35 4.09
C ILE A 290 4.40 -24.05 2.73
N ILE A 291 3.37 -23.99 1.89
CA ILE A 291 3.37 -24.48 0.52
C ILE A 291 3.12 -23.30 -0.41
N GLY A 292 4.09 -22.98 -1.25
CA GLY A 292 3.92 -21.94 -2.27
C GLY A 292 3.45 -22.52 -3.60
N CYS A 293 2.54 -21.79 -4.25
CA CYS A 293 2.05 -22.11 -5.58
C CYS A 293 2.29 -20.94 -6.54
N ASP A 294 2.64 -21.25 -7.76
CA ASP A 294 2.65 -20.32 -8.89
C ASP A 294 1.78 -20.86 -10.05
N THR A 295 1.83 -20.25 -11.21
CA THR A 295 1.05 -20.66 -12.40
C THR A 295 1.29 -22.10 -12.86
N ARG A 296 2.32 -22.78 -12.33
CA ARG A 296 2.65 -24.18 -12.60
C ARG A 296 2.36 -25.10 -11.41
N GLY A 297 1.65 -24.59 -10.38
CA GLY A 297 1.32 -25.33 -9.17
C GLY A 297 2.35 -25.21 -8.05
N ALA A 298 2.37 -26.20 -7.16
CA ALA A 298 3.23 -26.18 -5.98
C ALA A 298 4.72 -26.12 -6.30
N ILE A 299 5.45 -25.34 -5.52
CA ILE A 299 6.91 -25.30 -5.55
C ILE A 299 7.45 -26.34 -4.59
N TYR A 300 8.35 -27.19 -5.06
CA TYR A 300 8.92 -28.30 -4.29
C TYR A 300 10.38 -28.54 -4.66
N ARG A 301 11.12 -29.16 -3.78
CA ARG A 301 12.53 -29.50 -4.00
C ARG A 301 12.73 -30.37 -5.24
N GLY A 302 13.58 -29.89 -6.17
CA GLY A 302 13.87 -30.56 -7.43
C GLY A 302 12.91 -30.23 -8.58
N ARG A 303 11.97 -29.27 -8.40
CA ARG A 303 11.21 -28.70 -9.50
C ARG A 303 12.15 -27.90 -10.41
N THR A 304 11.99 -28.03 -11.74
CA THR A 304 12.84 -27.35 -12.74
C THR A 304 12.07 -26.38 -13.63
N GLU A 305 10.74 -26.45 -13.65
CA GLU A 305 9.89 -25.61 -14.48
C GLU A 305 9.55 -24.29 -13.79
N ASN A 306 9.65 -23.17 -14.52
CA ASN A 306 9.32 -21.83 -14.03
C ASN A 306 10.08 -21.43 -12.75
N MET A 307 11.38 -21.77 -12.68
CA MET A 307 12.23 -21.48 -11.52
C MET A 307 13.11 -20.24 -11.78
N ASN A 308 13.52 -19.64 -10.71
CA ASN A 308 14.54 -18.59 -10.61
C ASN A 308 15.26 -18.73 -9.26
N PHE A 309 16.33 -17.97 -9.02
CA PHE A 309 17.13 -18.10 -7.81
C PHE A 309 16.32 -17.99 -6.51
N MET A 310 15.27 -17.15 -6.47
CA MET A 310 14.43 -16.99 -5.30
C MET A 310 13.46 -18.16 -5.12
N LYS A 311 12.91 -18.71 -6.22
CA LYS A 311 12.09 -19.92 -6.18
C LYS A 311 12.92 -21.17 -5.84
N ASP A 312 14.20 -21.20 -6.21
CA ASP A 312 15.12 -22.25 -5.79
C ASP A 312 15.31 -22.22 -4.28
N TRP A 313 15.57 -21.01 -3.71
CA TRP A 313 15.57 -20.83 -2.25
C TRP A 313 14.26 -21.28 -1.62
N TYR A 314 13.12 -20.91 -2.23
CA TYR A 314 11.78 -21.23 -1.72
C TYR A 314 11.55 -22.75 -1.69
N ALA A 315 11.93 -23.46 -2.74
CA ALA A 315 11.82 -24.91 -2.85
C ALA A 315 12.67 -25.67 -1.81
N GLU A 316 13.79 -25.10 -1.41
CA GLU A 316 14.68 -25.68 -0.38
C GLU A 316 14.21 -25.44 1.05
N ASN A 317 13.47 -24.35 1.30
CA ASN A 317 13.12 -23.90 2.66
C ASN A 317 11.65 -24.07 3.03
N THR A 318 10.79 -24.46 2.08
CA THR A 318 9.34 -24.63 2.29
C THR A 318 8.86 -25.99 1.82
N ASN A 319 7.54 -26.26 1.95
CA ASN A 319 6.89 -27.48 1.50
C ASN A 319 7.55 -28.76 2.06
N PRO A 320 7.60 -28.89 3.42
CA PRO A 320 8.31 -29.99 4.07
C PRO A 320 7.80 -31.38 3.65
N ASP A 321 6.50 -31.49 3.32
CA ASP A 321 5.87 -32.74 2.91
C ASP A 321 6.08 -33.07 1.42
N GLY A 322 6.71 -32.18 0.66
CA GLY A 322 7.00 -32.37 -0.76
C GLY A 322 5.72 -32.46 -1.62
N VAL A 323 4.68 -31.73 -1.25
CA VAL A 323 3.41 -31.67 -1.99
C VAL A 323 3.66 -31.22 -3.43
N ARG A 324 3.05 -31.91 -4.38
CA ARG A 324 3.15 -31.66 -5.82
C ARG A 324 1.76 -31.54 -6.42
N GLY A 325 1.67 -30.96 -7.61
CA GLY A 325 0.42 -30.77 -8.33
C GLY A 325 0.00 -29.31 -8.36
N ASP A 326 -1.27 -29.09 -8.63
CA ASP A 326 -1.86 -27.76 -8.73
C ASP A 326 -2.28 -27.19 -7.36
N LEU A 327 -2.93 -26.02 -7.38
CA LEU A 327 -3.42 -25.37 -6.18
C LEU A 327 -4.42 -26.28 -5.41
N SER A 328 -5.23 -27.08 -6.10
CA SER A 328 -6.24 -27.94 -5.48
C SER A 328 -5.60 -29.03 -4.60
N GLU A 329 -4.44 -29.55 -5.00
CA GLU A 329 -3.68 -30.49 -4.18
C GLU A 329 -3.01 -29.78 -2.98
N ALA A 330 -2.49 -28.57 -3.18
CA ALA A 330 -1.80 -27.83 -2.12
C ALA A 330 -2.74 -27.42 -0.99
N VAL A 331 -3.94 -26.91 -1.32
CA VAL A 331 -4.89 -26.38 -0.32
C VAL A 331 -5.64 -27.45 0.46
N ARG A 332 -5.56 -28.71 0.04
CA ARG A 332 -6.26 -29.80 0.73
C ARG A 332 -5.81 -29.93 2.19
N GLY A 333 -6.75 -29.71 3.09
CA GLY A 333 -6.50 -29.73 4.53
C GLY A 333 -5.57 -28.61 5.02
N ALA A 334 -5.43 -27.53 4.27
CA ALA A 334 -4.71 -26.33 4.70
C ALA A 334 -5.57 -25.52 5.68
N ASP A 335 -4.95 -24.94 6.71
CA ASP A 335 -5.59 -24.10 7.71
C ASP A 335 -5.71 -22.65 7.24
N MET A 336 -4.75 -22.21 6.42
CA MET A 336 -4.70 -20.85 5.90
C MET A 336 -4.39 -20.81 4.41
N PHE A 337 -5.11 -19.94 3.69
CA PHE A 337 -4.82 -19.55 2.32
C PHE A 337 -4.42 -18.07 2.25
N VAL A 338 -3.34 -17.79 1.54
CA VAL A 338 -2.86 -16.44 1.23
C VAL A 338 -2.83 -16.28 -0.28
N GLY A 339 -3.72 -15.43 -0.81
CA GLY A 339 -3.79 -15.08 -2.21
C GLY A 339 -2.97 -13.82 -2.51
N LEU A 340 -1.98 -13.95 -3.39
CA LEU A 340 -1.10 -12.87 -3.87
C LEU A 340 -0.89 -13.00 -5.39
N SER A 341 -1.90 -13.51 -6.10
CA SER A 341 -1.80 -13.90 -7.50
C SER A 341 -2.67 -13.02 -8.40
N GLY A 342 -3.95 -13.33 -8.49
CA GLY A 342 -4.85 -12.63 -9.39
C GLY A 342 -6.31 -13.04 -9.22
N PRO A 343 -7.22 -12.32 -9.87
CA PRO A 343 -8.65 -12.47 -9.66
C PRO A 343 -9.15 -13.88 -10.00
N GLY A 344 -10.03 -14.42 -9.15
CA GLY A 344 -10.75 -15.66 -9.41
C GLY A 344 -9.89 -16.94 -9.46
N THR A 345 -8.68 -16.88 -8.93
CA THR A 345 -7.74 -18.02 -8.94
C THR A 345 -8.01 -19.05 -7.83
N PHE A 346 -8.94 -18.76 -6.91
CA PHE A 346 -9.31 -19.65 -5.81
C PHE A 346 -10.80 -19.99 -5.85
N SER A 347 -11.15 -21.26 -6.03
CA SER A 347 -12.53 -21.71 -6.19
C SER A 347 -13.19 -22.12 -4.88
N VAL A 348 -14.53 -22.21 -4.88
CA VAL A 348 -15.30 -22.70 -3.73
C VAL A 348 -14.97 -24.17 -3.40
N GLU A 349 -14.77 -25.00 -4.42
CA GLU A 349 -14.39 -26.41 -4.24
C GLU A 349 -13.02 -26.55 -3.57
N GLN A 350 -12.08 -25.70 -3.94
CA GLN A 350 -10.76 -25.61 -3.29
C GLN A 350 -10.90 -25.18 -1.84
N LEU A 351 -11.67 -24.11 -1.57
CA LEU A 351 -11.96 -23.63 -0.23
C LEU A 351 -12.61 -24.72 0.65
N GLN A 352 -13.60 -25.43 0.13
CA GLN A 352 -14.25 -26.54 0.85
C GLN A 352 -13.33 -27.73 1.14
N SER A 353 -12.21 -27.85 0.42
CA SER A 353 -11.21 -28.90 0.65
C SER A 353 -10.21 -28.56 1.75
N MET A 354 -10.19 -27.31 2.21
CA MET A 354 -9.36 -26.85 3.34
C MET A 354 -9.77 -27.50 4.66
N ALA A 355 -9.01 -27.23 5.72
CA ALA A 355 -9.34 -27.63 7.06
C ALA A 355 -10.64 -26.96 7.54
N LYS A 356 -11.17 -27.43 8.67
CA LYS A 356 -12.34 -26.82 9.29
C LYS A 356 -12.00 -25.41 9.79
N ASP A 357 -12.93 -24.47 9.61
CA ASP A 357 -12.81 -23.09 10.08
C ASP A 357 -11.54 -22.36 9.55
N PRO A 358 -11.28 -22.37 8.21
CA PRO A 358 -10.04 -21.86 7.64
C PRO A 358 -9.94 -20.34 7.69
N ILE A 359 -8.68 -19.85 7.67
CA ILE A 359 -8.33 -18.45 7.49
C ILE A 359 -8.06 -18.19 6.01
N VAL A 360 -8.70 -17.18 5.42
CA VAL A 360 -8.51 -16.82 4.01
C VAL A 360 -8.17 -15.35 3.86
N PHE A 361 -6.96 -15.05 3.37
CA PHE A 361 -6.53 -13.72 2.99
C PHE A 361 -6.40 -13.64 1.47
N ALA A 362 -7.41 -13.09 0.79
CA ALA A 362 -7.46 -12.94 -0.66
C ALA A 362 -7.08 -11.50 -1.03
N MET A 363 -5.81 -11.27 -1.31
CA MET A 363 -5.20 -9.94 -1.33
C MET A 363 -5.02 -9.35 -2.73
N ALA A 364 -5.39 -10.06 -3.80
CA ALA A 364 -5.32 -9.52 -5.16
C ALA A 364 -6.23 -8.29 -5.33
N ASN A 365 -5.72 -7.27 -6.00
CA ASN A 365 -6.42 -6.02 -6.30
C ASN A 365 -6.52 -5.80 -7.83
N PRO A 366 -7.62 -5.21 -8.34
CA PRO A 366 -8.82 -4.75 -7.61
C PRO A 366 -9.82 -5.87 -7.27
N THR A 367 -9.68 -7.05 -7.85
CA THR A 367 -10.56 -8.21 -7.62
C THR A 367 -9.80 -9.31 -6.89
N PRO A 368 -10.31 -9.79 -5.74
CA PRO A 368 -9.66 -10.85 -4.96
C PRO A 368 -9.64 -12.21 -5.70
N GLU A 369 -8.83 -13.14 -5.22
CA GLU A 369 -8.78 -14.53 -5.68
C GLU A 369 -10.12 -15.25 -5.53
N ILE A 370 -10.86 -14.93 -4.48
CA ILE A 370 -12.24 -15.33 -4.23
C ILE A 370 -12.99 -14.17 -3.59
N MET A 371 -14.22 -13.93 -4.04
CA MET A 371 -15.04 -12.85 -3.48
C MET A 371 -15.50 -13.19 -2.05
N PRO A 372 -15.46 -12.22 -1.11
CA PRO A 372 -15.87 -12.45 0.27
C PRO A 372 -17.27 -13.02 0.44
N GLU A 373 -18.24 -12.56 -0.37
CA GLU A 373 -19.62 -13.05 -0.32
C GLU A 373 -19.73 -14.54 -0.68
N VAL A 374 -18.82 -15.00 -1.54
CA VAL A 374 -18.76 -16.40 -1.97
C VAL A 374 -18.05 -17.26 -0.93
N ALA A 375 -17.02 -16.70 -0.29
CA ALA A 375 -16.21 -17.39 0.72
C ALA A 375 -16.89 -17.45 2.10
N ALA A 376 -17.68 -16.44 2.48
CA ALA A 376 -18.24 -16.25 3.82
C ALA A 376 -18.89 -17.50 4.46
N PRO A 377 -19.63 -18.37 3.74
CA PRO A 377 -20.23 -19.55 4.36
C PRO A 377 -19.22 -20.63 4.81
N TYR A 378 -17.95 -20.53 4.39
CA TYR A 378 -16.95 -21.60 4.50
C TYR A 378 -15.69 -21.19 5.28
N VAL A 379 -15.54 -19.91 5.62
CA VAL A 379 -14.34 -19.37 6.29
C VAL A 379 -14.63 -19.00 7.74
N ARG A 380 -13.64 -19.10 8.60
CA ARG A 380 -13.71 -18.55 9.96
C ARG A 380 -13.31 -17.08 9.98
N VAL A 381 -12.26 -16.73 9.25
CA VAL A 381 -11.74 -15.37 9.12
C VAL A 381 -11.45 -15.07 7.67
N MET A 382 -11.99 -13.95 7.17
CA MET A 382 -11.76 -13.45 5.82
C MET A 382 -11.13 -12.07 5.86
N ALA A 383 -10.09 -11.86 5.02
CA ALA A 383 -9.50 -10.54 4.79
C ALA A 383 -9.19 -10.34 3.31
N THR A 384 -9.16 -9.08 2.88
CA THR A 384 -8.84 -8.69 1.50
C THR A 384 -7.96 -7.44 1.47
N GLY A 385 -7.44 -7.08 0.28
CA GLY A 385 -6.78 -5.79 0.06
C GLY A 385 -7.76 -4.62 -0.15
N ARG A 386 -9.07 -4.87 -0.24
CA ARG A 386 -10.07 -3.86 -0.60
C ARG A 386 -10.56 -3.08 0.61
N SER A 387 -10.79 -1.77 0.41
CA SER A 387 -11.27 -0.85 1.45
C SER A 387 -12.79 -0.92 1.71
N ASP A 388 -13.53 -1.57 0.83
CA ASP A 388 -14.98 -1.71 0.91
C ASP A 388 -15.45 -3.01 1.62
N TYR A 389 -14.49 -3.81 2.14
CA TYR A 389 -14.74 -4.99 2.95
C TYR A 389 -14.11 -4.88 4.33
N PRO A 390 -14.61 -5.64 5.32
CA PRO A 390 -13.94 -5.82 6.60
C PRO A 390 -12.52 -6.38 6.45
N ASN A 391 -11.67 -6.12 7.45
CA ASN A 391 -10.30 -6.64 7.48
C ASN A 391 -9.48 -6.25 6.25
N GLN A 392 -9.44 -4.96 5.90
CA GLN A 392 -8.58 -4.49 4.83
C GLN A 392 -7.11 -4.64 5.22
N ILE A 393 -6.39 -5.53 4.54
CA ILE A 393 -4.93 -5.67 4.67
C ILE A 393 -4.29 -4.67 3.71
N ASN A 394 -3.69 -3.60 4.28
CA ASN A 394 -3.11 -2.50 3.50
C ASN A 394 -1.75 -2.10 4.07
N ASN A 395 -0.75 -1.99 3.20
CA ASN A 395 0.64 -1.66 3.53
C ASN A 395 0.78 -0.32 4.28
N VAL A 396 -0.17 0.60 4.13
CA VAL A 396 -0.18 1.89 4.83
C VAL A 396 -0.16 1.76 6.36
N LEU A 397 -0.59 0.63 6.89
CA LEU A 397 -0.49 0.33 8.32
C LEU A 397 0.96 0.11 8.78
N ALA A 398 1.87 -0.26 7.86
CA ALA A 398 3.24 -0.64 8.19
C ALA A 398 4.27 0.44 7.82
N PHE A 399 4.41 0.78 6.51
CA PHE A 399 5.59 1.48 6.02
C PHE A 399 5.77 2.89 6.62
N PRO A 400 4.72 3.72 6.84
CA PRO A 400 4.95 5.06 7.37
C PRO A 400 5.53 5.01 8.79
N GLY A 401 4.96 4.15 9.65
CA GLY A 401 5.45 3.96 11.01
C GLY A 401 6.85 3.34 11.08
N LEU A 402 7.15 2.35 10.21
CA LEU A 402 8.49 1.76 10.12
C LEU A 402 9.55 2.81 9.78
N PHE A 403 9.32 3.61 8.74
CA PHE A 403 10.26 4.67 8.38
C PHE A 403 10.33 5.77 9.44
N ARG A 404 9.20 6.16 10.06
CA ARG A 404 9.21 7.12 11.17
C ARG A 404 10.10 6.63 12.30
N GLY A 405 9.92 5.40 12.75
CA GLY A 405 10.74 4.82 13.80
C GLY A 405 12.22 4.70 13.43
N ALA A 406 12.51 4.30 12.20
CA ALA A 406 13.88 4.20 11.70
C ALA A 406 14.57 5.56 11.59
N LEU A 407 13.87 6.59 11.07
CA LEU A 407 14.39 7.95 10.95
C LEU A 407 14.62 8.60 12.32
N ASP A 408 13.76 8.37 13.30
CA ASP A 408 13.88 8.93 14.65
C ASP A 408 15.18 8.56 15.36
N VAL A 409 15.69 7.37 15.08
CA VAL A 409 16.97 6.88 15.63
C VAL A 409 18.10 6.84 14.61
N ARG A 410 17.87 7.40 13.40
CA ARG A 410 18.82 7.35 12.28
C ARG A 410 19.32 5.93 12.05
N ALA A 411 18.39 4.98 12.00
CA ALA A 411 18.75 3.56 11.84
C ALA A 411 19.50 3.33 10.52
N ARG A 412 20.43 2.37 10.53
CA ARG A 412 21.22 2.00 9.36
C ARG A 412 20.43 1.14 8.37
N GLN A 413 19.46 0.41 8.88
CA GLN A 413 18.61 -0.50 8.08
C GLN A 413 17.28 -0.76 8.83
N ILE A 414 16.31 -1.34 8.12
CA ILE A 414 15.12 -1.94 8.70
C ILE A 414 15.33 -3.46 8.73
N SER A 415 15.50 -4.01 9.94
CA SER A 415 15.79 -5.43 10.15
C SER A 415 14.53 -6.31 10.13
N GLU A 416 14.72 -7.63 10.09
CA GLU A 416 13.62 -8.58 10.24
C GLU A 416 12.95 -8.45 11.61
N GLY A 417 13.74 -8.23 12.68
CA GLY A 417 13.20 -7.98 14.03
C GLY A 417 12.30 -6.75 14.08
N MET A 418 12.67 -5.66 13.43
CA MET A 418 11.83 -4.46 13.33
C MET A 418 10.51 -4.76 12.61
N LYS A 419 10.53 -5.55 11.53
CA LYS A 419 9.33 -5.91 10.76
C LYS A 419 8.37 -6.77 11.59
N VAL A 420 8.87 -7.74 12.30
CA VAL A 420 8.04 -8.58 13.20
C VAL A 420 7.47 -7.75 14.35
N ALA A 421 8.27 -6.86 14.94
CA ALA A 421 7.81 -5.98 16.01
C ALA A 421 6.75 -4.97 15.51
N ALA A 422 6.88 -4.49 14.28
CA ALA A 422 5.87 -3.65 13.63
C ALA A 422 4.54 -4.42 13.43
N ALA A 423 4.60 -5.67 12.97
CA ALA A 423 3.42 -6.50 12.82
C ALA A 423 2.72 -6.74 14.16
N GLN A 424 3.47 -7.02 15.21
CA GLN A 424 2.92 -7.16 16.56
C GLN A 424 2.29 -5.86 17.05
N ALA A 425 2.95 -4.71 16.83
CA ALA A 425 2.44 -3.41 17.23
C ALA A 425 1.12 -3.06 16.51
N ILE A 426 0.99 -3.38 15.21
CA ILE A 426 -0.27 -3.20 14.47
C ILE A 426 -1.37 -4.09 15.06
N ALA A 427 -1.07 -5.36 15.35
CA ALA A 427 -2.03 -6.29 15.92
C ALA A 427 -2.52 -5.85 17.30
N ASP A 428 -1.61 -5.33 18.14
CA ASP A 428 -1.90 -4.93 19.52
C ASP A 428 -2.68 -3.60 19.64
N VAL A 429 -2.85 -2.85 18.54
CA VAL A 429 -3.77 -1.68 18.51
C VAL A 429 -5.21 -2.13 18.76
N ILE A 430 -5.57 -3.34 18.34
CA ILE A 430 -6.89 -3.91 18.61
C ILE A 430 -6.85 -4.60 19.98
N THR A 431 -7.68 -4.12 20.88
CA THR A 431 -7.82 -4.73 22.21
C THR A 431 -8.59 -6.06 22.13
N ASP A 432 -8.40 -6.92 23.13
CA ASP A 432 -9.09 -8.23 23.15
C ASP A 432 -10.64 -8.10 23.15
N ASP A 433 -11.17 -6.99 23.70
CA ASP A 433 -12.62 -6.71 23.72
C ASP A 433 -13.17 -6.27 22.34
N GLU A 434 -12.32 -5.73 21.47
CA GLU A 434 -12.68 -5.29 20.13
C GLU A 434 -12.46 -6.39 19.08
N LEU A 435 -11.67 -7.40 19.41
CA LEU A 435 -11.24 -8.43 18.48
C LEU A 435 -12.39 -9.37 18.13
N HIS A 436 -12.74 -9.45 16.84
CA HIS A 436 -13.73 -10.40 16.29
C HIS A 436 -13.42 -10.71 14.83
N GLU A 437 -14.15 -11.63 14.22
CA GLU A 437 -13.87 -12.17 12.87
C GLU A 437 -13.80 -11.10 11.78
N ASP A 438 -14.58 -10.04 11.90
CA ASP A 438 -14.60 -8.91 10.96
C ASP A 438 -13.72 -7.73 11.38
N TYR A 439 -12.94 -7.87 12.47
CA TYR A 439 -12.01 -6.83 12.97
C TYR A 439 -10.75 -7.45 13.56
N ILE A 440 -9.89 -7.99 12.67
CA ILE A 440 -8.58 -8.58 13.02
C ILE A 440 -7.40 -7.64 12.72
N ILE A 441 -7.63 -6.57 11.96
CA ILE A 441 -6.63 -5.57 11.61
C ILE A 441 -7.26 -4.18 11.74
N PRO A 442 -6.53 -3.18 12.30
CA PRO A 442 -7.09 -1.85 12.51
C PRO A 442 -7.37 -1.13 11.19
N SER A 443 -8.28 -0.16 11.23
CA SER A 443 -8.48 0.74 10.09
C SER A 443 -7.20 1.49 9.73
N CYS A 444 -6.96 1.71 8.44
CA CYS A 444 -5.86 2.54 7.95
C CYS A 444 -5.88 3.97 8.53
N PHE A 445 -7.05 4.45 8.93
CA PHE A 445 -7.22 5.78 9.51
C PHE A 445 -7.18 5.80 11.05
N ASN A 446 -6.87 4.68 11.70
CA ASN A 446 -6.67 4.67 13.15
C ASN A 446 -5.37 5.42 13.50
N PRO A 447 -5.45 6.55 14.24
CA PRO A 447 -4.30 7.40 14.51
C PRO A 447 -3.25 6.78 15.45
N GLU A 448 -3.57 5.67 16.09
CA GLU A 448 -2.66 4.99 17.02
C GLU A 448 -1.66 4.06 16.31
N VAL A 449 -1.96 3.64 15.07
CA VAL A 449 -1.16 2.63 14.35
C VAL A 449 0.26 3.12 14.06
N ALA A 450 0.40 4.25 13.35
CA ALA A 450 1.73 4.73 12.95
C ALA A 450 2.63 5.05 14.15
N PRO A 451 2.16 5.70 15.24
CA PRO A 451 2.94 5.88 16.46
C PRO A 451 3.36 4.55 17.14
N ALA A 452 2.46 3.57 17.21
CA ALA A 452 2.76 2.26 17.80
C ALA A 452 3.85 1.52 17.00
N VAL A 453 3.72 1.49 15.67
CA VAL A 453 4.72 0.91 14.77
C VAL A 453 6.05 1.63 14.89
N ALA A 454 6.06 2.98 14.92
CA ALA A 454 7.29 3.77 15.07
C ALA A 454 7.98 3.47 16.41
N ALA A 455 7.23 3.39 17.50
CA ALA A 455 7.77 3.07 18.82
C ALA A 455 8.40 1.66 18.87
N ALA A 456 7.72 0.66 18.31
CA ALA A 456 8.24 -0.70 18.23
C ALA A 456 9.50 -0.78 17.36
N THR A 457 9.51 -0.10 16.22
CA THR A 457 10.66 -0.02 15.32
C THR A 457 11.87 0.63 16.00
N ARG A 458 11.69 1.78 16.68
CA ARG A 458 12.77 2.44 17.45
C ARG A 458 13.36 1.53 18.50
N ARG A 459 12.51 0.89 19.29
CA ARG A 459 12.93 -0.02 20.36
C ARG A 459 13.83 -1.11 19.80
N VAL A 460 13.40 -1.82 18.77
CA VAL A 460 14.17 -2.92 18.17
C VAL A 460 15.44 -2.41 17.51
N ALA A 461 15.41 -1.24 16.83
CA ALA A 461 16.60 -0.63 16.25
C ALA A 461 17.70 -0.38 17.29
N ILE A 462 17.32 0.07 18.49
CA ILE A 462 18.24 0.31 19.61
C ILE A 462 18.74 -1.03 20.17
N GLU A 463 17.85 -2.00 20.42
CA GLU A 463 18.17 -3.33 20.95
C GLU A 463 19.15 -4.10 20.04
N GLU A 464 19.02 -3.98 18.73
CA GLU A 464 19.89 -4.62 17.73
C GLU A 464 21.16 -3.82 17.40
N GLY A 465 21.35 -2.62 17.98
CA GLY A 465 22.51 -1.77 17.74
C GLY A 465 22.54 -1.13 16.36
N LEU A 466 21.38 -1.00 15.71
CA LEU A 466 21.23 -0.41 14.38
C LEU A 466 21.00 1.11 14.44
N ALA A 467 20.63 1.64 15.58
CA ALA A 467 20.41 3.07 15.84
C ALA A 467 21.75 3.82 15.91
N ARG A 468 21.83 5.01 15.28
CA ARG A 468 22.97 5.93 15.44
C ARG A 468 22.82 6.84 16.64
N ILE A 469 21.58 7.15 17.00
CA ILE A 469 21.25 7.98 18.15
C ILE A 469 20.18 7.29 19.00
N THR A 470 20.21 7.54 20.29
CA THR A 470 19.10 7.21 21.18
C THR A 470 18.44 8.54 21.53
N PRO A 471 17.18 8.80 21.09
CA PRO A 471 16.47 10.01 21.47
C PRO A 471 16.41 10.09 23.02
N GLU A 472 16.68 11.26 23.56
CA GLU A 472 16.31 11.55 24.96
C GLU A 472 14.78 11.68 24.98
N ASP A 473 14.11 10.98 25.91
CA ASP A 473 12.66 10.94 26.09
C ASP A 473 12.05 12.32 26.35
#